data_f7ba0906edbf00eed993a8ae7f9b6d50
#
_entry.id   f7ba0906edbf00eed993a8ae7f9b6d50
#
_cell.length_a   1.000
_cell.length_b   1.000
_cell.length_c   1.000
_cell.angle_alpha   90.00
_cell.angle_beta   90.00
_cell.angle_gamma   90.00
#
_symmetry.space_group_name_H-M   'P 1'
#
loop_
_entity.id
_entity.type
_entity.pdbx_description
1 polymer ?
#
loop_
_entity_poly.entity_id
_entity_poly.type
_entity_poly.pdbx_seq_one_letter_code
_entity_poly.pdbx_strand_id
1 'polypeptide(L)'
;QILLVTLNKQGKGSEHQYHDYFINDKHFHWQSQNSTSPSNKRGRDIIEHQKLGSRVYLFIRESKLRGKTAAPFMFYGEVKYVKHESEKPMNVTWELLN
;
A
#
# COMPACT_ATOMS: atom_id res chain seq x y z
N GLN A 1 -0.84 4.41 -11.52
CA GLN A 1 -1.29 4.59 -10.13
C GLN A 1 -0.10 4.69 -9.19
N ILE A 2 -0.31 5.38 -8.08
CA ILE A 2 0.72 5.59 -7.09
C ILE A 2 0.19 5.15 -5.74
N LEU A 3 0.98 4.32 -5.04
CA LEU A 3 0.71 3.96 -3.66
C LEU A 3 1.61 4.79 -2.75
N LEU A 4 0.99 5.64 -1.93
CA LEU A 4 1.70 6.44 -0.94
C LEU A 4 1.50 5.80 0.43
N VAL A 5 2.58 5.35 1.05
CA VAL A 5 2.51 4.57 2.28
C VAL A 5 3.29 5.25 3.40
N THR A 6 2.66 5.37 4.55
CA THR A 6 3.31 5.81 5.78
C THR A 6 3.36 4.62 6.73
N LEU A 7 4.57 4.16 7.05
CA LEU A 7 4.73 2.95 7.85
C LEU A 7 4.35 3.17 9.32
N ASN A 8 4.79 4.27 9.89
CA ASN A 8 4.53 4.59 11.28
C ASN A 8 3.50 5.70 11.39
N LYS A 9 2.27 5.35 11.70
CA LYS A 9 1.16 6.31 11.76
C LYS A 9 1.07 6.90 13.15
N GLN A 10 1.68 8.04 13.33
CA GLN A 10 1.75 8.72 14.61
C GLN A 10 0.38 9.03 15.17
N GLY A 11 0.28 9.03 16.50
CA GLY A 11 -0.94 9.41 17.19
C GLY A 11 -1.97 8.30 17.26
N LYS A 12 -1.64 7.10 16.82
CA LYS A 12 -2.54 5.96 16.88
C LYS A 12 -2.10 5.01 17.98
N GLY A 13 -3.04 4.25 18.50
CA GLY A 13 -2.71 3.16 19.39
C GLY A 13 -1.94 2.06 18.67
N SER A 14 -1.24 1.22 19.41
CA SER A 14 -0.40 0.19 18.80
C SER A 14 -1.19 -0.76 17.92
N GLU A 15 -2.43 -1.03 18.25
CA GLU A 15 -3.27 -1.94 17.47
C GLU A 15 -3.72 -1.35 16.14
N HIS A 16 -3.50 -0.06 15.92
CA HIS A 16 -3.86 0.61 14.66
C HIS A 16 -2.65 0.96 13.81
N GLN A 17 -1.48 0.49 14.20
CA GLN A 17 -0.25 0.75 13.46
C GLN A 17 0.12 -0.46 12.62
N TYR A 18 1.02 -0.25 11.67
CA TYR A 18 1.66 -1.34 10.93
C TYR A 18 0.70 -2.19 10.09
N HIS A 19 -0.35 -1.56 9.56
CA HIS A 19 -1.20 -2.24 8.58
C HIS A 19 -0.48 -2.39 7.24
N ASP A 20 0.53 -1.55 7.00
CA ASP A 20 1.33 -1.60 5.79
C ASP A 20 2.76 -1.95 6.20
N TYR A 21 3.31 -3.03 5.64
CA TYR A 21 4.63 -3.49 6.04
C TYR A 21 5.25 -4.42 4.99
N PHE A 22 6.58 -4.52 5.02
CA PHE A 22 7.27 -5.47 4.16
C PHE A 22 7.15 -6.88 4.75
N ILE A 23 6.69 -7.81 3.90
CA ILE A 23 6.65 -9.23 4.27
C ILE A 23 8.04 -9.82 4.16
N ASN A 24 8.76 -9.43 3.09
CA ASN A 24 10.14 -9.82 2.84
C ASN A 24 10.75 -8.80 1.87
N ASP A 25 11.91 -9.10 1.28
CA ASP A 25 12.62 -8.15 0.42
C ASP A 25 11.84 -7.73 -0.81
N LYS A 26 10.90 -8.55 -1.26
CA LYS A 26 10.19 -8.31 -2.52
C LYS A 26 8.68 -8.18 -2.37
N HIS A 27 8.12 -8.48 -1.22
CA HIS A 27 6.68 -8.46 -1.04
C HIS A 27 6.28 -7.46 0.03
N PHE A 28 5.24 -6.70 -0.25
CA PHE A 28 4.74 -5.65 0.61
C PHE A 28 3.27 -5.86 0.88
N HIS A 29 2.89 -5.78 2.16
CA HIS A 29 1.49 -5.84 2.58
C HIS A 29 0.94 -4.43 2.68
N TRP A 30 -0.21 -4.19 2.04
CA TRP A 30 -0.86 -2.88 2.02
C TRP A 30 -2.35 -3.06 2.30
N GLN A 31 -2.89 -2.21 3.14
CA GLN A 31 -4.32 -2.22 3.44
C GLN A 31 -4.98 -1.05 2.73
N SER A 32 -6.05 -1.36 1.98
CA SER A 32 -6.79 -0.32 1.25
C SER A 32 -7.62 0.54 2.19
N GLN A 33 -8.27 1.54 1.64
CA GLN A 33 -9.26 2.31 2.39
C GLN A 33 -10.41 1.41 2.81
N ASN A 34 -11.08 1.76 3.90
CA ASN A 34 -12.14 0.93 4.46
C ASN A 34 -13.29 0.66 3.50
N SER A 35 -13.53 1.56 2.55
CA SER A 35 -14.61 1.40 1.58
C SER A 35 -14.24 0.57 0.36
N THR A 36 -12.97 0.20 0.22
CA THR A 36 -12.50 -0.56 -0.95
C THR A 36 -12.76 -2.04 -0.77
N SER A 37 -13.37 -2.66 -1.76
CA SER A 37 -13.60 -4.10 -1.77
C SER A 37 -13.26 -4.68 -3.15
N PRO A 38 -13.05 -6.02 -3.24
CA PRO A 38 -12.73 -6.62 -4.55
C PRO A 38 -13.82 -6.45 -5.60
N SER A 39 -15.05 -6.21 -5.17
CA SER A 39 -16.18 -6.11 -6.07
C SER A 39 -16.46 -4.70 -6.57
N ASN A 40 -15.92 -3.66 -5.93
CA ASN A 40 -16.13 -2.30 -6.42
C ASN A 40 -15.04 -1.90 -7.41
N LYS A 41 -15.25 -0.74 -8.08
CA LYS A 41 -14.36 -0.32 -9.15
C LYS A 41 -12.91 -0.19 -8.68
N ARG A 42 -12.70 0.43 -7.52
CA ARG A 42 -11.34 0.65 -7.02
C ARG A 42 -10.63 -0.66 -6.71
N GLY A 43 -11.34 -1.60 -6.10
CA GLY A 43 -10.77 -2.91 -5.82
C GLY A 43 -10.45 -3.70 -7.07
N ARG A 44 -11.35 -3.65 -8.06
CA ARG A 44 -11.10 -4.33 -9.34
C ARG A 44 -9.93 -3.70 -10.08
N ASP A 45 -9.78 -2.38 -10.02
CA ASP A 45 -8.64 -1.70 -10.65
C ASP A 45 -7.32 -2.18 -10.04
N ILE A 46 -7.30 -2.40 -8.74
CA ILE A 46 -6.12 -2.93 -8.06
C ILE A 46 -5.81 -4.35 -8.52
N ILE A 47 -6.81 -5.21 -8.51
CA ILE A 47 -6.63 -6.63 -8.83
C ILE A 47 -6.23 -6.80 -10.29
N GLU A 48 -6.85 -6.03 -11.19
CA GLU A 48 -6.70 -6.20 -12.63
C GLU A 48 -5.77 -5.17 -13.27
N HIS A 49 -4.94 -4.48 -12.49
CA HIS A 49 -4.15 -3.38 -13.03
C HIS A 49 -3.23 -3.81 -14.18
N GLN A 50 -2.66 -5.01 -14.11
CA GLN A 50 -1.80 -5.51 -15.19
C GLN A 50 -2.62 -5.78 -16.45
N LYS A 51 -3.78 -6.38 -16.29
CA LYS A 51 -4.67 -6.67 -17.41
C LYS A 51 -5.16 -5.38 -18.08
N LEU A 52 -5.35 -4.33 -17.29
CA LEU A 52 -5.79 -3.04 -17.78
C LEU A 52 -4.65 -2.18 -18.32
N GLY A 53 -3.42 -2.66 -18.22
CA GLY A 53 -2.26 -1.91 -18.66
C GLY A 53 -1.82 -0.80 -17.73
N SER A 54 -2.33 -0.79 -16.52
CA SER A 54 -1.97 0.22 -15.53
C SER A 54 -0.76 -0.22 -14.74
N ARG A 55 0.19 0.69 -14.55
CA ARG A 55 1.36 0.44 -13.70
C ARG A 55 1.14 1.06 -12.33
N VAL A 56 1.67 0.42 -11.30
CA VAL A 56 1.54 0.87 -9.93
C VAL A 56 2.94 1.09 -9.35
N TYR A 57 3.16 2.26 -8.77
CA TYR A 57 4.46 2.64 -8.21
C TYR A 57 4.32 2.86 -6.71
N LEU A 58 5.28 2.32 -5.97
CA LEU A 58 5.27 2.37 -4.50
C LEU A 58 6.20 3.46 -3.99
N PHE A 59 5.65 4.35 -3.15
CA PHE A 59 6.40 5.38 -2.44
C PHE A 59 6.14 5.20 -0.95
N ILE A 60 7.21 5.18 -0.17
CA ILE A 60 7.11 4.93 1.26
C ILE A 60 7.83 6.02 2.04
N ARG A 61 7.25 6.41 3.16
CA ARG A 61 7.94 7.18 4.18
C ARG A 61 7.77 6.46 5.52
N GLU A 62 8.76 6.65 6.39
CA GLU A 62 8.76 5.97 7.66
C GLU A 62 7.71 6.52 8.61
N SER A 63 7.57 7.84 8.64
CA SER A 63 6.58 8.50 9.47
C SER A 63 6.05 9.74 8.78
N LYS A 64 4.91 10.25 9.27
CA LYS A 64 4.28 11.43 8.69
C LYS A 64 5.14 12.67 8.79
N LEU A 65 5.87 12.80 9.90
CA LEU A 65 6.69 13.97 10.18
C LEU A 65 8.14 13.58 10.41
N ARG A 66 9.04 14.43 9.93
CA ARG A 66 10.45 14.37 10.29
C ARG A 66 10.70 15.63 11.13
N GLY A 67 10.67 15.46 12.46
CA GLY A 67 10.68 16.61 13.34
C GLY A 67 9.38 17.39 13.18
N LYS A 68 9.49 18.67 12.81
CA LYS A 68 8.33 19.55 12.62
C LYS A 68 7.87 19.66 11.17
N THR A 69 8.57 19.02 10.25
CA THR A 69 8.24 19.09 8.82
C THR A 69 7.73 17.77 8.30
N ALA A 70 6.97 17.81 7.20
CA ALA A 70 6.49 16.60 6.57
C ALA A 70 7.68 15.77 6.06
N ALA A 71 7.68 14.48 6.36
CA ALA A 71 8.72 13.56 5.88
C ALA A 71 8.50 13.30 4.39
N PRO A 72 9.57 13.28 3.58
CA PRO A 72 9.42 13.00 2.16
C PRO A 72 9.17 11.50 1.93
N PHE A 73 8.42 11.20 0.87
CA PHE A 73 8.25 9.83 0.41
C PHE A 73 9.47 9.41 -0.40
N MET A 74 9.87 8.16 -0.25
CA MET A 74 10.96 7.56 -1.02
C MET A 74 10.37 6.63 -2.06
N PHE A 75 10.88 6.71 -3.29
CA PHE A 75 10.43 5.85 -4.38
C PHE A 75 11.02 4.46 -4.22
N TYR A 76 10.16 3.44 -4.18
CA TYR A 76 10.58 2.04 -4.03
C TYR A 76 10.49 1.26 -5.33
N GLY A 77 9.84 1.80 -6.34
CA GLY A 77 9.77 1.17 -7.65
C GLY A 77 8.39 0.70 -8.02
N GLU A 78 8.32 0.00 -9.14
CA GLU A 78 7.06 -0.55 -9.64
C GLU A 78 6.71 -1.83 -8.89
N VAL A 79 5.41 -2.02 -8.63
CA VAL A 79 4.90 -3.21 -7.95
C VAL A 79 3.79 -3.83 -8.77
N LYS A 80 3.55 -5.12 -8.54
CA LYS A 80 2.41 -5.81 -9.15
C LYS A 80 1.57 -6.47 -8.08
N TYR A 81 0.28 -6.59 -8.36
CA TYR A 81 -0.67 -7.29 -7.49
C TYR A 81 -0.35 -8.78 -7.46
N VAL A 82 -0.34 -9.36 -6.28
CA VAL A 82 -0.14 -10.80 -6.11
C VAL A 82 -1.44 -11.46 -5.64
N LYS A 83 -1.96 -11.02 -4.53
CA LYS A 83 -3.18 -11.58 -3.94
C LYS A 83 -3.78 -10.59 -2.97
N HIS A 84 -4.99 -10.89 -2.52
CA HIS A 84 -5.65 -10.10 -1.49
C HIS A 84 -6.40 -11.01 -0.54
N GLU A 85 -6.69 -10.47 0.64
CA GLU A 85 -7.54 -11.10 1.63
C GLU A 85 -8.49 -10.04 2.16
N SER A 86 -9.63 -10.45 2.67
CA SER A 86 -10.63 -9.58 3.31
C SER A 86 -11.26 -8.59 2.35
N GLU A 87 -12.32 -7.97 2.83
CA GLU A 87 -13.05 -6.92 2.13
C GLU A 87 -13.28 -5.77 3.10
N LYS A 88 -13.25 -4.54 2.58
CA LYS A 88 -13.61 -3.33 3.30
C LYS A 88 -12.92 -3.18 4.65
N PRO A 89 -11.61 -3.16 4.73
CA PRO A 89 -10.67 -2.97 3.63
C PRO A 89 -10.11 -4.27 3.07
N MET A 90 -9.52 -4.15 1.90
CA MET A 90 -8.74 -5.23 1.30
C MET A 90 -7.34 -5.21 1.86
N ASN A 91 -6.81 -6.38 2.15
CA ASN A 91 -5.40 -6.56 2.48
C ASN A 91 -4.70 -7.11 1.25
N VAL A 92 -3.86 -6.31 0.64
CA VAL A 92 -3.26 -6.64 -0.67
C VAL A 92 -1.77 -6.92 -0.50
N THR A 93 -1.32 -7.99 -1.14
CA THR A 93 0.11 -8.31 -1.23
C THR A 93 0.62 -7.83 -2.58
N TRP A 94 1.63 -6.97 -2.56
CA TRP A 94 2.29 -6.44 -3.74
C TRP A 94 3.68 -7.02 -3.86
N GLU A 95 4.13 -7.24 -5.09
CA GLU A 95 5.49 -7.70 -5.35
C GLU A 95 6.29 -6.59 -6.04
N LEU A 96 7.49 -6.33 -5.55
CA LEU A 96 8.40 -5.37 -6.17
C LEU A 96 8.99 -6.00 -7.43
N LEU A 97 8.99 -5.23 -8.52
CA LEU A 97 9.47 -5.71 -9.82
C LEU A 97 10.93 -5.40 -10.09
N ASN A 98 11.65 -4.96 -9.10
CA ASN A 98 13.08 -4.62 -9.26
C ASN A 98 13.97 -5.84 -9.28
#